data_af6cd506e3fb176a1c1439d0b4d92bf9
#
_entry.id   af6cd506e3fb176a1c1439d0b4d92bf9
#
_cell.length_a   1.000
_cell.length_b   1.000
_cell.length_c   1.000
_cell.angle_alpha   90.00
_cell.angle_beta   90.00
_cell.angle_gamma   90.00
#
_symmetry.space_group_name_H-M   'P 1'
#
loop_
_entity.id
_entity.type
_entity.pdbx_description
1 polymer ?
#
loop_
_entity_poly.entity_id
_entity_poly.type
_entity_poly.pdbx_seq_one_letter_code
_entity_poly.pdbx_strand_id
1 'polypeptide(L)'
;MNTKSLIYLFLFSILAAGCRRERNHPVDFYYWKADVHIGETEKNYFDSLACERLFIRLFDIDLREGKPVPVAKIKRFDAAVLPAEYVPVVFITNRTFLDMTDEKIGELADHTLTLIRDIAIVNRFPEIREIKIDCDWTMRTRNTYFRFLEVLKKHSAKNISCTLRLHQIKDRKQTGVPPADKGYLMCYATSDPTGDDSANSILDLSLLKTYTRNMNDYPLTFDVALPLYSWGIVTN
;
A
#
# COMPACT_ATOMS: atom_id res chain seq x y z
N MET A 1 -54.64 23.32 -6.31
CA MET A 1 -53.35 23.49 -5.66
C MET A 1 -52.79 24.82 -6.18
N ASN A 2 -52.52 25.75 -5.30
CA ASN A 2 -52.23 27.15 -5.68
C ASN A 2 -50.77 27.21 -6.25
N THR A 3 -50.58 27.94 -7.36
CA THR A 3 -49.26 28.03 -8.08
C THR A 3 -48.12 28.41 -7.15
N LYS A 4 -48.41 29.19 -6.09
CA LYS A 4 -47.44 29.55 -5.06
C LYS A 4 -46.97 28.34 -4.22
N SER A 5 -47.85 27.39 -3.91
CA SER A 5 -47.53 26.18 -3.17
C SER A 5 -46.61 25.23 -4.00
N LEU A 6 -46.80 25.20 -5.31
CA LEU A 6 -45.94 24.41 -6.22
C LEU A 6 -44.52 24.99 -6.26
N ILE A 7 -44.37 26.33 -6.29
CA ILE A 7 -43.08 27.00 -6.30
C ILE A 7 -42.31 26.75 -4.98
N TYR A 8 -42.99 26.81 -3.85
CA TYR A 8 -42.37 26.51 -2.55
C TYR A 8 -41.95 25.04 -2.43
N LEU A 9 -42.73 24.10 -2.96
CA LEU A 9 -42.39 22.69 -2.98
C LEU A 9 -41.16 22.42 -3.87
N PHE A 10 -41.07 23.12 -4.99
CA PHE A 10 -39.93 23.00 -5.92
C PHE A 10 -38.64 23.61 -5.36
N LEU A 11 -38.75 24.77 -4.71
CA LEU A 11 -37.63 25.39 -3.98
C LEU A 11 -37.15 24.55 -2.81
N PHE A 12 -38.05 23.90 -2.08
CA PHE A 12 -37.69 23.01 -0.96
C PHE A 12 -37.00 21.73 -1.45
N SER A 13 -37.40 21.19 -2.60
CA SER A 13 -36.74 20.03 -3.21
C SER A 13 -35.31 20.33 -3.72
N ILE A 14 -35.05 21.55 -4.20
CA ILE A 14 -33.71 21.98 -4.61
C ILE A 14 -32.77 22.15 -3.41
N LEU A 15 -33.29 22.65 -2.28
CA LEU A 15 -32.53 22.78 -1.02
C LEU A 15 -32.20 21.43 -0.40
N ALA A 16 -33.06 20.42 -0.55
CA ALA A 16 -32.83 19.07 -0.06
C ALA A 16 -31.80 18.28 -0.92
N ALA A 17 -31.66 18.63 -2.20
CA ALA A 17 -30.68 18.01 -3.09
C ALA A 17 -29.24 18.54 -2.90
N GLY A 18 -29.05 19.61 -2.12
CA GLY A 18 -27.75 20.28 -1.94
C GLY A 18 -26.84 19.68 -0.87
N CYS A 19 -27.30 18.75 -0.03
CA CYS A 19 -26.41 18.04 0.90
C CYS A 19 -25.57 17.00 0.16
N ARG A 20 -24.54 17.43 -0.53
CA ARG A 20 -23.41 16.57 -0.89
C ARG A 20 -22.74 16.15 0.41
N ARG A 21 -23.11 14.97 0.90
CA ARG A 21 -22.42 14.32 2.02
C ARG A 21 -20.96 14.21 1.59
N GLU A 22 -20.08 15.04 2.15
CA GLU A 22 -18.64 14.84 1.98
C GLU A 22 -18.39 13.40 2.41
N ARG A 23 -17.95 12.58 1.47
CA ARG A 23 -17.47 11.24 1.80
C ARG A 23 -16.19 11.48 2.57
N ASN A 24 -16.23 11.42 3.89
CA ASN A 24 -15.04 11.30 4.69
C ASN A 24 -14.37 10.00 4.24
N HIS A 25 -13.31 10.12 3.46
CA HIS A 25 -12.46 9.00 3.14
C HIS A 25 -11.59 8.75 4.37
N PRO A 26 -11.60 7.55 4.95
CA PRO A 26 -10.70 7.23 6.05
C PRO A 26 -9.26 7.43 5.60
N VAL A 27 -8.43 7.96 6.48
CA VAL A 27 -7.00 8.14 6.24
C VAL A 27 -6.25 7.12 7.08
N ASP A 28 -5.62 6.19 6.40
CA ASP A 28 -4.81 5.16 7.03
C ASP A 28 -3.32 5.51 6.92
N PHE A 29 -2.51 4.94 7.80
CA PHE A 29 -1.09 5.27 7.86
C PHE A 29 -0.19 4.07 7.59
N TYR A 30 0.99 4.35 7.01
CA TYR A 30 2.10 3.41 6.89
C TYR A 30 3.14 3.66 7.96
N TYR A 31 3.56 2.59 8.63
CA TYR A 31 4.65 2.64 9.59
C TYR A 31 5.85 1.82 9.07
N TRP A 32 6.88 2.52 8.66
CA TRP A 32 8.06 1.93 7.99
C TRP A 32 9.26 1.68 8.91
N LYS A 33 9.25 2.23 10.13
CA LYS A 33 10.36 2.06 11.07
C LYS A 33 10.34 0.65 11.67
N ALA A 34 11.53 0.03 11.79
CA ALA A 34 11.66 -1.26 12.46
C ALA A 34 11.48 -1.17 13.99
N ASP A 35 11.68 0.03 14.56
CA ASP A 35 11.41 0.32 15.97
C ASP A 35 10.10 1.07 16.07
N VAL A 36 9.05 0.39 16.51
CA VAL A 36 7.70 0.96 16.59
C VAL A 36 7.55 1.69 17.92
N HIS A 37 7.41 2.99 17.82
CA HIS A 37 7.08 3.84 18.95
C HIS A 37 5.91 4.74 18.54
N ILE A 38 4.74 4.49 19.15
CA ILE A 38 3.53 5.28 18.91
C ILE A 38 3.23 6.05 20.18
N GLY A 39 3.55 7.33 20.16
CA GLY A 39 3.32 8.27 21.25
C GLY A 39 1.92 8.88 21.22
N GLU A 40 1.68 9.83 22.11
CA GLU A 40 0.41 10.57 22.15
C GLU A 40 0.16 11.41 20.90
N THR A 41 1.22 11.92 20.28
CA THR A 41 1.11 12.70 19.04
C THR A 41 0.53 11.86 17.91
N GLU A 42 1.08 10.65 17.69
CA GLU A 42 0.60 9.74 16.66
C GLU A 42 -0.83 9.28 16.96
N LYS A 43 -1.16 9.00 18.22
CA LYS A 43 -2.52 8.65 18.64
C LYS A 43 -3.51 9.77 18.33
N ASN A 44 -3.17 11.02 18.65
CA ASN A 44 -4.01 12.18 18.36
C ASN A 44 -4.28 12.32 16.85
N TYR A 45 -3.29 12.02 16.00
CA TYR A 45 -3.49 11.99 14.55
C TYR A 45 -4.40 10.85 14.13
N PHE A 46 -4.23 9.65 14.67
CA PHE A 46 -5.10 8.51 14.37
C PHE A 46 -6.56 8.82 14.72
N ASP A 47 -6.81 9.40 15.89
CA ASP A 47 -8.15 9.76 16.34
C ASP A 47 -8.75 10.88 15.50
N SER A 48 -8.00 11.96 15.25
CA SER A 48 -8.48 13.13 14.50
C SER A 48 -8.79 12.84 13.03
N LEU A 49 -8.11 11.87 12.43
CA LEU A 49 -8.28 11.46 11.05
C LEU A 49 -9.13 10.18 10.90
N ALA A 50 -9.71 9.70 12.01
CA ALA A 50 -10.48 8.46 12.05
C ALA A 50 -9.73 7.29 11.38
N CYS A 51 -8.46 7.12 11.74
CA CYS A 51 -7.62 6.06 11.20
C CYS A 51 -8.17 4.70 11.63
N GLU A 52 -8.54 3.86 10.66
CA GLU A 52 -9.07 2.53 10.92
C GLU A 52 -8.02 1.45 10.80
N ARG A 53 -6.97 1.68 9.97
CA ARG A 53 -5.96 0.68 9.64
C ARG A 53 -4.55 1.26 9.74
N LEU A 54 -3.63 0.41 10.21
CA LEU A 54 -2.21 0.71 10.22
C LEU A 54 -1.43 -0.33 9.45
N PHE A 55 -0.76 0.11 8.38
CA PHE A 55 0.13 -0.71 7.59
C PHE A 55 1.50 -0.75 8.25
N ILE A 56 1.90 -1.92 8.75
CA ILE A 56 3.17 -2.06 9.48
C ILE A 56 4.13 -2.94 8.69
N ARG A 57 5.29 -2.38 8.35
CA ARG A 57 6.38 -3.16 7.78
C ARG A 57 6.96 -4.10 8.82
N LEU A 58 6.74 -5.41 8.63
CA LEU A 58 7.20 -6.41 9.57
C LEU A 58 8.65 -6.83 9.33
N PHE A 59 9.01 -7.01 8.08
CA PHE A 59 10.36 -7.39 7.66
C PHE A 59 10.51 -7.20 6.15
N ASP A 60 11.77 -7.28 5.71
CA ASP A 60 12.09 -7.37 4.30
C ASP A 60 12.57 -8.78 3.96
N ILE A 61 12.48 -9.14 2.69
CA ILE A 61 13.12 -10.32 2.14
C ILE A 61 14.09 -9.88 1.06
N ASP A 62 15.32 -10.32 1.17
CA ASP A 62 16.38 -10.03 0.21
C ASP A 62 17.24 -11.25 -0.03
N LEU A 63 17.99 -11.27 -1.15
CA LEU A 63 18.91 -12.34 -1.46
C LEU A 63 20.24 -12.17 -0.70
N ARG A 64 20.64 -13.21 0.02
CA ARG A 64 21.99 -13.36 0.54
C ARG A 64 22.54 -14.72 0.10
N GLU A 65 23.67 -14.71 -0.56
CA GLU A 65 24.29 -15.95 -1.08
C GLU A 65 23.33 -16.79 -1.94
N GLY A 66 22.52 -16.10 -2.77
CA GLY A 66 21.53 -16.73 -3.66
C GLY A 66 20.29 -17.31 -2.97
N LYS A 67 20.10 -17.08 -1.67
CA LYS A 67 18.92 -17.53 -0.91
C LYS A 67 18.10 -16.35 -0.43
N PRO A 68 16.74 -16.40 -0.53
CA PRO A 68 15.87 -15.44 0.12
C PRO A 68 16.00 -15.53 1.63
N VAL A 69 16.32 -14.42 2.28
CA VAL A 69 16.40 -14.34 3.74
C VAL A 69 15.64 -13.12 4.27
N PRO A 70 15.00 -13.25 5.45
CA PRO A 70 14.37 -12.11 6.10
C PRO A 70 15.45 -11.20 6.70
N VAL A 71 15.32 -9.90 6.41
CA VAL A 71 16.17 -8.82 6.93
C VAL A 71 15.30 -7.71 7.51
N ALA A 72 15.90 -6.76 8.25
CA ALA A 72 15.21 -5.60 8.80
C ALA A 72 13.90 -5.93 9.55
N LYS A 73 13.90 -6.99 10.34
CA LYS A 73 12.73 -7.40 11.12
C LYS A 73 12.34 -6.31 12.11
N ILE A 74 11.04 -6.11 12.26
CA ILE A 74 10.47 -5.24 13.28
C ILE A 74 10.89 -5.70 14.68
N LYS A 75 11.20 -4.75 15.56
CA LYS A 75 11.41 -5.00 16.97
C LYS A 75 10.07 -5.24 17.67
N ARG A 76 10.12 -5.83 18.86
CA ARG A 76 8.93 -6.03 19.68
C ARG A 76 8.31 -4.69 20.06
N PHE A 77 6.98 -4.59 19.94
CA PHE A 77 6.18 -3.46 20.40
C PHE A 77 4.84 -3.93 20.94
N ASP A 78 4.12 -3.07 21.64
CA ASP A 78 2.79 -3.41 22.17
C ASP A 78 1.70 -2.99 21.17
N ALA A 79 1.04 -3.98 20.60
CA ALA A 79 -0.03 -3.77 19.64
C ALA A 79 -1.32 -3.19 20.27
N ALA A 80 -1.50 -3.28 21.59
CA ALA A 80 -2.70 -2.75 22.25
C ALA A 80 -2.87 -1.23 22.14
N VAL A 81 -1.87 -0.53 21.62
CA VAL A 81 -1.83 0.94 21.51
C VAL A 81 -2.33 1.44 20.14
N LEU A 82 -2.72 0.53 19.25
CA LEU A 82 -2.91 0.84 17.83
C LEU A 82 -4.37 0.83 17.41
N PRO A 83 -4.71 1.39 16.23
CA PRO A 83 -6.05 1.30 15.64
C PRO A 83 -6.52 -0.15 15.49
N ALA A 84 -7.79 -0.35 15.25
CA ALA A 84 -8.43 -1.66 15.32
C ALA A 84 -7.93 -2.69 14.32
N GLU A 85 -7.36 -2.30 13.18
CA GLU A 85 -6.92 -3.20 12.11
C GLU A 85 -5.45 -3.01 11.75
N TYR A 86 -4.75 -4.13 11.60
CA TYR A 86 -3.38 -4.18 11.13
C TYR A 86 -3.28 -4.81 9.78
N VAL A 87 -2.49 -4.19 8.93
CA VAL A 87 -2.08 -4.78 7.67
C VAL A 87 -0.56 -5.00 7.72
N PRO A 88 -0.10 -6.24 7.93
CA PRO A 88 1.31 -6.56 7.85
C PRO A 88 1.83 -6.31 6.44
N VAL A 89 2.93 -5.57 6.35
CA VAL A 89 3.62 -5.28 5.08
C VAL A 89 4.94 -6.03 5.06
N VAL A 90 5.18 -6.77 3.98
CA VAL A 90 6.45 -7.43 3.71
C VAL A 90 7.03 -6.81 2.44
N PHE A 91 8.21 -6.19 2.57
CA PHE A 91 8.95 -5.73 1.41
C PHE A 91 9.81 -6.85 0.86
N ILE A 92 9.71 -7.12 -0.44
CA ILE A 92 10.52 -8.15 -1.10
C ILE A 92 11.29 -7.49 -2.24
N THR A 93 12.62 -7.55 -2.18
CA THR A 93 13.44 -6.98 -3.24
C THR A 93 13.16 -7.67 -4.57
N ASN A 94 13.10 -6.88 -5.65
CA ASN A 94 12.84 -7.40 -6.99
C ASN A 94 13.81 -8.53 -7.39
N ARG A 95 15.07 -8.44 -6.98
CA ARG A 95 16.09 -9.47 -7.29
C ARG A 95 15.80 -10.84 -6.66
N THR A 96 14.99 -10.89 -5.61
CA THR A 96 14.54 -12.15 -4.98
C THR A 96 13.77 -13.02 -5.95
N PHE A 97 13.07 -12.44 -6.91
CA PHE A 97 12.25 -13.14 -7.89
C PHE A 97 12.99 -13.51 -9.19
N LEU A 98 14.28 -13.25 -9.25
CA LEU A 98 15.09 -13.67 -10.40
C LEU A 98 15.35 -15.18 -10.35
N ASP A 99 15.06 -15.86 -11.45
CA ASP A 99 15.39 -17.27 -11.68
C ASP A 99 14.86 -18.24 -10.59
N MET A 100 13.69 -17.94 -9.98
CA MET A 100 13.01 -18.82 -9.03
C MET A 100 12.22 -19.93 -9.73
N THR A 101 12.30 -21.14 -9.18
CA THR A 101 11.42 -22.26 -9.55
C THR A 101 10.11 -22.21 -8.79
N ASP A 102 9.06 -22.91 -9.27
CA ASP A 102 7.77 -22.99 -8.58
C ASP A 102 7.88 -23.57 -7.17
N GLU A 103 8.78 -24.54 -6.96
CA GLU A 103 9.08 -25.10 -5.64
C GLU A 103 9.60 -24.03 -4.68
N LYS A 104 10.60 -23.27 -5.09
CA LYS A 104 11.17 -22.16 -4.30
C LYS A 104 10.15 -21.05 -4.03
N ILE A 105 9.23 -20.80 -4.97
CA ILE A 105 8.13 -19.86 -4.77
C ILE A 105 7.20 -20.35 -3.64
N GLY A 106 6.86 -21.64 -3.64
CA GLY A 106 6.07 -22.27 -2.57
C GLY A 106 6.74 -22.15 -1.21
N GLU A 107 8.01 -22.53 -1.13
CA GLU A 107 8.80 -22.39 0.10
C GLU A 107 8.88 -20.95 0.60
N LEU A 108 9.10 -19.98 -0.29
CA LEU A 108 9.14 -18.56 0.05
C LEU A 108 7.80 -18.10 0.62
N ALA A 109 6.68 -18.50 0.02
CA ALA A 109 5.35 -18.15 0.50
C ALA A 109 5.10 -18.72 1.91
N ASP A 110 5.43 -19.99 2.14
CA ASP A 110 5.22 -20.66 3.43
C ASP A 110 6.11 -20.05 4.54
N HIS A 111 7.36 -19.76 4.24
CA HIS A 111 8.27 -19.08 5.17
C HIS A 111 7.80 -17.65 5.49
N THR A 112 7.31 -16.93 4.49
CA THR A 112 6.75 -15.58 4.66
C THR A 112 5.54 -15.61 5.61
N LEU A 113 4.59 -16.52 5.38
CA LEU A 113 3.41 -16.67 6.23
C LEU A 113 3.73 -17.10 7.65
N THR A 114 4.68 -18.02 7.79
CA THR A 114 5.15 -18.47 9.11
C THR A 114 5.74 -17.31 9.89
N LEU A 115 6.61 -16.52 9.28
CA LEU A 115 7.24 -15.39 9.96
C LEU A 115 6.25 -14.28 10.30
N ILE A 116 5.28 -13.98 9.42
CA ILE A 116 4.18 -13.05 9.73
C ILE A 116 3.43 -13.51 10.98
N ARG A 117 3.04 -14.79 11.03
CA ARG A 117 2.31 -15.37 12.15
C ARG A 117 3.11 -15.29 13.45
N ASP A 118 4.39 -15.65 13.41
CA ASP A 118 5.26 -15.65 14.60
C ASP A 118 5.43 -14.22 15.15
N ILE A 119 5.64 -13.23 14.28
CA ILE A 119 5.71 -11.82 14.66
C ILE A 119 4.36 -11.35 15.24
N ALA A 120 3.25 -11.73 14.62
CA ALA A 120 1.92 -11.36 15.10
C ALA A 120 1.63 -11.91 16.52
N ILE A 121 1.99 -13.15 16.78
CA ILE A 121 1.84 -13.78 18.11
C ILE A 121 2.69 -13.04 19.15
N VAL A 122 3.96 -12.80 18.86
CA VAL A 122 4.90 -12.15 19.81
C VAL A 122 4.44 -10.73 20.16
N ASN A 123 3.86 -10.02 19.20
CA ASN A 123 3.41 -8.63 19.38
C ASN A 123 1.91 -8.52 19.69
N ARG A 124 1.21 -9.64 19.89
CA ARG A 124 -0.22 -9.68 20.24
C ARG A 124 -1.10 -8.92 19.23
N PHE A 125 -0.83 -9.11 17.94
CA PHE A 125 -1.65 -8.52 16.91
C PHE A 125 -3.07 -9.07 16.98
N PRO A 126 -4.10 -8.25 16.70
CA PRO A 126 -5.43 -8.75 16.46
C PRO A 126 -5.46 -9.64 15.20
N GLU A 127 -6.62 -10.15 14.87
CA GLU A 127 -6.77 -10.97 13.65
C GLU A 127 -6.31 -10.23 12.40
N ILE A 128 -5.35 -10.82 11.69
CA ILE A 128 -4.88 -10.31 10.40
C ILE A 128 -5.89 -10.74 9.32
N ARG A 129 -6.47 -9.79 8.61
CA ARG A 129 -7.42 -10.02 7.50
C ARG A 129 -6.78 -9.83 6.14
N GLU A 130 -5.77 -8.97 6.06
CA GLU A 130 -5.06 -8.61 4.84
C GLU A 130 -3.54 -8.71 5.06
N ILE A 131 -2.81 -9.19 4.05
CA ILE A 131 -1.35 -9.17 4.00
C ILE A 131 -0.94 -8.36 2.77
N LYS A 132 -0.09 -7.38 2.96
CA LYS A 132 0.42 -6.54 1.87
C LYS A 132 1.84 -6.91 1.48
N ILE A 133 2.03 -7.13 0.19
CA ILE A 133 3.37 -7.36 -0.38
C ILE A 133 3.81 -6.11 -1.12
N ASP A 134 4.97 -5.61 -0.74
CA ASP A 134 5.62 -4.49 -1.41
C ASP A 134 6.79 -5.01 -2.24
N CYS A 135 6.72 -4.82 -3.55
CA CYS A 135 7.77 -5.22 -4.47
C CYS A 135 7.77 -4.31 -5.71
N ASP A 136 8.94 -3.85 -6.08
CA ASP A 136 9.15 -3.10 -7.32
C ASP A 136 9.47 -4.06 -8.47
N TRP A 137 8.50 -4.90 -8.85
CA TRP A 137 8.70 -5.88 -9.92
C TRP A 137 8.95 -5.22 -11.28
N THR A 138 9.71 -5.89 -12.09
CA THR A 138 10.01 -5.50 -13.48
C THR A 138 9.42 -6.52 -14.45
N MET A 139 9.49 -6.25 -15.74
CA MET A 139 9.09 -7.22 -16.78
C MET A 139 9.80 -8.58 -16.62
N ARG A 140 11.05 -8.58 -16.15
CA ARG A 140 11.84 -9.82 -15.98
C ARG A 140 11.33 -10.66 -14.80
N THR A 141 10.88 -10.04 -13.73
CA THR A 141 10.46 -10.73 -12.49
C THR A 141 8.94 -10.85 -12.36
N ARG A 142 8.18 -10.20 -13.25
CA ARG A 142 6.71 -10.14 -13.20
C ARG A 142 6.06 -11.51 -13.02
N ASN A 143 6.39 -12.46 -13.86
CA ASN A 143 5.72 -13.76 -13.85
C ASN A 143 5.99 -14.53 -12.55
N THR A 144 7.21 -14.49 -12.05
CA THR A 144 7.62 -15.12 -10.80
C THR A 144 6.96 -14.44 -9.59
N TYR A 145 6.96 -13.11 -9.58
CA TYR A 145 6.27 -12.34 -8.53
C TYR A 145 4.77 -12.61 -8.53
N PHE A 146 4.12 -12.62 -9.68
CA PHE A 146 2.69 -12.88 -9.78
C PHE A 146 2.35 -14.30 -9.32
N ARG A 147 3.18 -15.27 -9.70
CA ARG A 147 3.04 -16.64 -9.21
C ARG A 147 3.18 -16.74 -7.69
N PHE A 148 4.10 -15.98 -7.11
CA PHE A 148 4.25 -15.89 -5.65
C PHE A 148 2.96 -15.33 -4.99
N LEU A 149 2.36 -14.26 -5.54
CA LEU A 149 1.11 -13.71 -5.00
C LEU A 149 -0.04 -14.74 -5.05
N GLU A 150 -0.17 -15.50 -6.13
CA GLU A 150 -1.17 -16.57 -6.26
C GLU A 150 -0.98 -17.66 -5.21
N VAL A 151 0.26 -18.12 -5.03
CA VAL A 151 0.59 -19.15 -4.02
C VAL A 151 0.34 -18.62 -2.61
N LEU A 152 0.80 -17.41 -2.32
CA LEU A 152 0.59 -16.75 -1.02
C LEU A 152 -0.90 -16.63 -0.69
N LYS A 153 -1.72 -16.20 -1.65
CA LYS A 153 -3.17 -16.10 -1.51
C LYS A 153 -3.80 -17.45 -1.20
N LYS A 154 -3.41 -18.49 -1.96
CA LYS A 154 -3.92 -19.85 -1.77
C LYS A 154 -3.56 -20.41 -0.39
N HIS A 155 -2.33 -20.17 0.10
CA HIS A 155 -1.84 -20.75 1.35
C HIS A 155 -2.30 -19.97 2.59
N SER A 156 -2.50 -18.65 2.47
CA SER A 156 -2.88 -17.80 3.61
C SER A 156 -4.36 -17.83 3.95
N ALA A 157 -5.24 -18.04 2.95
CA ALA A 157 -6.68 -17.81 3.03
C ALA A 157 -7.02 -16.37 3.51
N LYS A 158 -6.13 -15.40 3.24
CA LYS A 158 -6.27 -13.98 3.58
C LYS A 158 -6.36 -13.15 2.29
N ASN A 159 -6.86 -11.92 2.41
CA ASN A 159 -6.75 -10.96 1.32
C ASN A 159 -5.28 -10.62 1.08
N ILE A 160 -4.84 -10.69 -0.16
CA ILE A 160 -3.49 -10.31 -0.55
C ILE A 160 -3.57 -9.00 -1.32
N SER A 161 -2.88 -8.00 -0.82
CA SER A 161 -2.72 -6.73 -1.51
C SER A 161 -1.27 -6.49 -1.91
N CYS A 162 -1.07 -5.56 -2.83
CA CYS A 162 0.26 -5.24 -3.33
C CYS A 162 0.47 -3.75 -3.54
N THR A 163 1.73 -3.32 -3.50
CA THR A 163 2.11 -1.99 -3.92
C THR A 163 2.03 -1.88 -5.43
N LEU A 164 1.54 -0.75 -5.92
CA LEU A 164 1.59 -0.32 -7.31
C LEU A 164 2.43 0.94 -7.43
N ARG A 165 3.31 0.98 -8.43
CA ARG A 165 4.10 2.17 -8.77
C ARG A 165 3.47 2.91 -9.95
N LEU A 166 3.70 4.21 -10.05
CA LEU A 166 3.13 5.05 -11.11
C LEU A 166 3.39 4.52 -12.51
N HIS A 167 4.62 4.10 -12.80
CA HIS A 167 4.98 3.53 -14.11
C HIS A 167 4.25 2.21 -14.40
N GLN A 168 3.92 1.42 -13.37
CA GLN A 168 3.19 0.16 -13.54
C GLN A 168 1.73 0.40 -13.96
N ILE A 169 1.11 1.48 -13.51
CA ILE A 169 -0.21 1.90 -13.98
C ILE A 169 -0.14 2.38 -15.44
N LYS A 170 0.84 3.24 -15.75
CA LYS A 170 1.02 3.80 -17.09
C LYS A 170 1.32 2.72 -18.12
N ASP A 171 2.24 1.83 -17.80
CA ASP A 171 2.79 0.84 -18.74
C ASP A 171 2.22 -0.56 -18.49
N ARG A 172 0.97 -0.67 -18.03
CA ARG A 172 0.31 -1.93 -17.61
C ARG A 172 0.36 -3.06 -18.64
N LYS A 173 0.41 -2.72 -19.93
CA LYS A 173 0.51 -3.74 -20.99
C LYS A 173 1.84 -4.51 -20.92
N GLN A 174 2.89 -3.85 -20.43
CA GLN A 174 4.24 -4.43 -20.30
C GLN A 174 4.45 -4.99 -18.88
N THR A 175 4.07 -4.22 -17.86
CA THR A 175 4.27 -4.57 -16.45
C THR A 175 3.27 -5.59 -15.94
N GLY A 176 2.11 -5.73 -16.60
CA GLY A 176 1.03 -6.61 -16.19
C GLY A 176 0.19 -6.01 -15.06
N VAL A 177 -0.83 -6.79 -14.66
CA VAL A 177 -1.69 -6.51 -13.51
C VAL A 177 -1.52 -7.64 -12.50
N PRO A 178 -1.08 -7.35 -11.26
CA PRO A 178 -0.83 -8.39 -10.28
C PRO A 178 -2.12 -9.11 -9.86
N PRO A 179 -2.09 -10.43 -9.61
CA PRO A 179 -3.24 -11.23 -9.19
C PRO A 179 -3.52 -11.06 -7.68
N ALA A 180 -3.61 -9.81 -7.23
CA ALA A 180 -3.91 -9.43 -5.87
C ALA A 180 -5.40 -9.09 -5.72
N ASP A 181 -5.91 -9.03 -4.48
CA ASP A 181 -7.28 -8.61 -4.19
C ASP A 181 -7.42 -7.09 -4.24
N LYS A 182 -6.34 -6.36 -3.93
CA LYS A 182 -6.30 -4.89 -3.91
C LYS A 182 -4.89 -4.37 -4.17
N GLY A 183 -4.81 -3.20 -4.79
CA GLY A 183 -3.58 -2.44 -4.96
C GLY A 183 -3.49 -1.25 -4.00
N TYR A 184 -2.26 -0.76 -3.78
CA TYR A 184 -2.00 0.53 -3.13
C TYR A 184 -1.04 1.31 -4.01
N LEU A 185 -1.57 2.31 -4.71
CA LEU A 185 -0.80 3.13 -5.64
C LEU A 185 0.03 4.17 -4.89
N MET A 186 1.34 4.03 -4.96
CA MET A 186 2.29 4.98 -4.38
C MET A 186 2.40 6.21 -5.29
N CYS A 187 1.66 7.28 -4.96
CA CYS A 187 1.63 8.55 -5.70
C CYS A 187 2.76 9.47 -5.27
N TYR A 188 3.99 8.99 -5.37
CA TYR A 188 5.21 9.74 -5.08
C TYR A 188 6.42 9.14 -5.83
N ALA A 189 7.62 9.72 -5.63
CA ALA A 189 8.82 9.43 -6.43
C ALA A 189 8.54 9.65 -7.92
N THR A 190 8.13 10.88 -8.24
CA THR A 190 7.69 11.25 -9.59
C THR A 190 8.84 11.48 -10.56
N SER A 191 10.03 11.82 -10.05
CA SER A 191 11.25 11.99 -10.84
C SER A 191 12.49 11.52 -10.09
N ASP A 192 13.61 11.42 -10.80
CA ASP A 192 14.92 11.08 -10.22
C ASP A 192 15.39 12.24 -9.31
N PRO A 193 15.67 11.99 -8.03
CA PRO A 193 16.12 13.02 -7.11
C PRO A 193 17.53 13.57 -7.45
N THR A 194 18.30 12.87 -8.28
CA THR A 194 19.64 13.30 -8.73
C THR A 194 19.61 14.01 -10.09
N GLY A 195 18.43 14.17 -10.68
CA GLY A 195 18.24 14.89 -11.94
C GLY A 195 18.47 16.40 -11.78
N ASP A 196 18.86 17.06 -12.87
CA ASP A 196 19.11 18.51 -12.92
C ASP A 196 17.83 19.35 -12.98
N ASP A 197 16.66 18.77 -12.89
CA ASP A 197 15.41 19.49 -12.94
C ASP A 197 15.05 20.10 -11.58
N SER A 198 14.37 21.24 -11.61
CA SER A 198 13.85 21.91 -10.40
C SER A 198 12.55 21.25 -9.88
N ALA A 199 12.13 20.12 -10.46
CA ALA A 199 10.91 19.44 -10.08
C ALA A 199 11.03 18.80 -8.69
N ASN A 200 9.95 18.79 -7.94
CA ASN A 200 9.91 18.08 -6.67
C ASN A 200 9.93 16.56 -6.93
N SER A 201 11.08 15.94 -6.67
CA SER A 201 11.27 14.49 -6.92
C SER A 201 10.35 13.61 -6.08
N ILE A 202 9.89 14.07 -4.92
CA ILE A 202 8.93 13.32 -4.11
C ILE A 202 7.56 13.34 -4.77
N LEU A 203 7.02 14.53 -5.06
CA LEU A 203 5.70 14.67 -5.66
C LEU A 203 5.61 15.93 -6.52
N ASP A 204 5.64 15.76 -7.83
CA ASP A 204 5.29 16.78 -8.81
C ASP A 204 3.92 16.46 -9.42
N LEU A 205 2.98 17.38 -9.28
CA LEU A 205 1.59 17.17 -9.74
C LEU A 205 1.47 17.10 -11.27
N SER A 206 2.35 17.76 -12.00
CA SER A 206 2.37 17.74 -13.46
C SER A 206 2.80 16.37 -13.97
N LEU A 207 3.87 15.83 -13.39
CA LEU A 207 4.37 14.49 -13.68
C LEU A 207 3.35 13.43 -13.23
N LEU A 208 2.79 13.55 -12.02
CA LEU A 208 1.77 12.64 -11.53
C LEU A 208 0.60 12.50 -12.51
N LYS A 209 0.09 13.63 -13.04
CA LYS A 209 -1.00 13.62 -14.04
C LYS A 209 -0.65 12.81 -15.29
N THR A 210 0.61 12.79 -15.72
CA THR A 210 1.03 11.99 -16.89
C THR A 210 0.98 10.50 -16.62
N TYR A 211 1.33 10.07 -15.40
CA TYR A 211 1.31 8.68 -14.99
C TYR A 211 -0.11 8.15 -14.73
N THR A 212 -0.99 9.01 -14.22
CA THR A 212 -2.33 8.62 -13.77
C THR A 212 -3.42 8.82 -14.81
N ARG A 213 -3.09 9.27 -16.03
CA ARG A 213 -4.06 9.55 -17.10
C ARG A 213 -5.07 8.43 -17.34
N ASN A 214 -4.64 7.17 -17.27
CA ASN A 214 -5.46 5.99 -17.54
C ASN A 214 -5.70 5.15 -16.28
N MET A 215 -5.60 5.75 -15.09
CA MET A 215 -5.71 5.00 -13.83
C MET A 215 -7.10 4.40 -13.62
N ASN A 216 -8.16 5.05 -14.13
CA ASN A 216 -9.54 4.59 -14.01
C ASN A 216 -9.79 3.28 -14.79
N ASP A 217 -8.96 2.99 -15.80
CA ASP A 217 -9.06 1.78 -16.60
C ASP A 217 -8.19 0.64 -16.05
N TYR A 218 -7.54 0.84 -14.90
CA TYR A 218 -6.71 -0.21 -14.32
C TYR A 218 -7.59 -1.31 -13.73
N PRO A 219 -7.39 -2.59 -14.11
CA PRO A 219 -8.33 -3.66 -13.77
C PRO A 219 -8.39 -4.04 -12.28
N LEU A 220 -7.34 -3.73 -11.52
CA LEU A 220 -7.28 -3.99 -10.09
C LEU A 220 -7.76 -2.76 -9.33
N THR A 221 -8.69 -2.93 -8.39
CA THR A 221 -9.09 -1.87 -7.47
C THR A 221 -7.93 -1.46 -6.57
N PHE A 222 -7.74 -0.16 -6.36
CA PHE A 222 -6.65 0.33 -5.51
C PHE A 222 -7.02 1.59 -4.74
N ASP A 223 -6.33 1.78 -3.61
CA ASP A 223 -6.29 3.04 -2.88
C ASP A 223 -5.01 3.79 -3.23
N VAL A 224 -4.99 5.08 -2.92
CA VAL A 224 -3.86 5.98 -3.18
C VAL A 224 -3.08 6.22 -1.89
N ALA A 225 -1.76 6.05 -1.96
CA ALA A 225 -0.85 6.41 -0.88
C ALA A 225 -0.08 7.69 -1.24
N LEU A 226 -0.10 8.65 -0.32
CA LEU A 226 0.58 9.94 -0.44
C LEU A 226 1.82 9.99 0.47
N PRO A 227 2.85 10.76 0.12
CA PRO A 227 4.06 10.85 0.94
C PRO A 227 3.83 11.75 2.16
N LEU A 228 4.31 11.29 3.32
CA LEU A 228 4.40 12.07 4.57
C LEU A 228 5.85 12.24 5.02
N TYR A 229 6.80 12.23 4.09
CA TYR A 229 8.23 12.34 4.38
C TYR A 229 8.87 13.43 3.52
N SER A 230 10.02 13.87 3.97
CA SER A 230 10.95 14.72 3.21
C SER A 230 12.34 14.09 3.24
N TRP A 231 13.15 14.40 2.23
CA TRP A 231 14.55 14.01 2.18
C TRP A 231 15.43 15.18 1.76
N GLY A 232 16.69 15.15 2.21
CA GLY A 232 17.76 16.00 1.68
C GLY A 232 18.64 15.19 0.75
N ILE A 233 19.04 15.78 -0.38
CA ILE A 233 20.01 15.19 -1.30
C ILE A 233 21.34 15.87 -1.07
N VAL A 234 22.37 15.06 -0.80
CA VAL A 234 23.75 15.54 -0.67
C VAL A 234 24.49 15.11 -1.93
N THR A 235 24.96 16.11 -2.69
CA THR A 235 25.82 15.89 -3.86
C THR A 235 27.26 16.20 -3.47
N ASN A 236 28.20 15.37 -3.88
CA ASN A 236 29.66 15.59 -3.73
C ASN A 236 30.18 16.39 -4.90
#